data_54459d84fee55b117e01f7dcbfdc75f4
#
_entry.id   54459d84fee55b117e01f7dcbfdc75f4
#
_cell.length_a   1.000
_cell.length_b   1.000
_cell.length_c   1.000
_cell.angle_alpha   90.00
_cell.angle_beta   90.00
_cell.angle_gamma   90.00
#
_symmetry.space_group_name_H-M   'P 1'
#
loop_
_entity.id
_entity.type
_entity.pdbx_description
1 polymer ?
#
loop_
_entity_poly.entity_id
_entity_poly.type
_entity_poly.pdbx_seq_one_letter_code
_entity_poly.pdbx_strand_id
1 'polypeptide(L)'
;ALRAIDGINPMDAAFDDAVRAGITAAMIGPGSSNVVGGQFAMVKTKGRRIDDLILKSPAAMKVAFGENPKVNYSGQNKSPVTRMAIAAMLRRELWESREYLRQKQEAAEKGEYFAPDFEKECYLPVLRGDIPLKAHVHRVDDIFTAIRIAKEFGIKMTMDHCSEGHLVAEELAKE
;
A
#
# COMPACT_ATOMS: atom_id res chain seq x y z
N ALA A 1 -10.64 5.24 -1.81
CA ALA A 1 -9.42 4.57 -2.26
C ALA A 1 -9.72 3.49 -3.29
N LEU A 2 -8.77 3.24 -4.18
CA LEU A 2 -8.87 2.13 -5.13
C LEU A 2 -8.75 0.80 -4.39
N ARG A 3 -9.57 -0.19 -4.77
CA ARG A 3 -9.53 -1.54 -4.25
C ARG A 3 -9.25 -2.52 -5.39
N ALA A 4 -8.28 -3.40 -5.22
CA ALA A 4 -7.89 -4.35 -6.27
C ALA A 4 -9.07 -5.22 -6.74
N ILE A 5 -9.94 -5.64 -5.82
CA ILE A 5 -11.09 -6.51 -6.14
C ILE A 5 -12.02 -5.92 -7.21
N ASP A 6 -12.07 -4.59 -7.34
CA ASP A 6 -12.94 -3.91 -8.30
C ASP A 6 -12.36 -3.96 -9.74
N GLY A 7 -11.08 -4.37 -9.90
CA GLY A 7 -10.39 -4.41 -11.20
C GLY A 7 -9.77 -5.76 -11.56
N ILE A 8 -9.86 -6.79 -10.72
CA ILE A 8 -9.32 -8.11 -11.02
C ILE A 8 -10.25 -8.85 -11.98
N ASN A 9 -9.71 -9.30 -13.12
CA ASN A 9 -10.37 -10.24 -14.02
C ASN A 9 -9.85 -11.67 -13.77
N PRO A 10 -10.61 -12.56 -13.10
CA PRO A 10 -10.16 -13.92 -12.82
C PRO A 10 -10.00 -14.80 -14.06
N MET A 11 -10.51 -14.36 -15.21
CA MET A 11 -10.41 -15.04 -16.49
C MET A 11 -9.25 -14.54 -17.34
N ASP A 12 -8.37 -13.72 -16.81
CA ASP A 12 -7.14 -13.31 -17.47
C ASP A 12 -6.18 -14.50 -17.60
N ALA A 13 -5.48 -14.59 -18.73
CA ALA A 13 -4.54 -15.67 -19.01
C ALA A 13 -3.44 -15.82 -17.94
N ALA A 14 -3.06 -14.72 -17.27
CA ALA A 14 -2.10 -14.74 -16.17
C ALA A 14 -2.52 -15.66 -15.01
N PHE A 15 -3.82 -15.83 -14.76
CA PHE A 15 -4.32 -16.77 -13.75
C PHE A 15 -4.08 -18.23 -14.18
N ASP A 16 -4.35 -18.56 -15.45
CA ASP A 16 -4.08 -19.90 -15.98
C ASP A 16 -2.58 -20.21 -15.96
N ASP A 17 -1.73 -19.26 -16.33
CA ASP A 17 -0.27 -19.41 -16.28
C ASP A 17 0.23 -19.59 -14.84
N ALA A 18 -0.31 -18.85 -13.89
CA ALA A 18 -0.02 -19.03 -12.47
C ALA A 18 -0.36 -20.45 -11.99
N VAL A 19 -1.54 -20.95 -12.34
CA VAL A 19 -1.96 -22.33 -11.99
C VAL A 19 -1.04 -23.38 -12.62
N ARG A 20 -0.67 -23.21 -13.89
CA ARG A 20 0.28 -24.12 -14.58
C ARG A 20 1.65 -24.12 -13.90
N ALA A 21 2.07 -23.00 -13.36
CA ALA A 21 3.31 -22.86 -12.59
C ALA A 21 3.20 -23.34 -11.14
N GLY A 22 2.05 -23.87 -10.70
CA GLY A 22 1.83 -24.36 -9.34
C GLY A 22 1.54 -23.24 -8.32
N ILE A 23 1.29 -22.01 -8.77
CA ILE A 23 0.94 -20.88 -7.90
C ILE A 23 -0.55 -20.95 -7.62
N THR A 24 -0.92 -21.15 -6.35
CA THR A 24 -2.31 -21.35 -5.92
C THR A 24 -2.97 -20.09 -5.34
N ALA A 25 -2.18 -19.08 -4.98
CA ALA A 25 -2.66 -17.80 -4.49
C ALA A 25 -1.73 -16.68 -4.95
N ALA A 26 -2.29 -15.48 -5.11
CA ALA A 26 -1.56 -14.29 -5.49
C ALA A 26 -2.04 -13.08 -4.69
N MET A 27 -1.12 -12.16 -4.39
CA MET A 27 -1.45 -10.84 -3.87
C MET A 27 -1.46 -9.85 -5.04
N ILE A 28 -2.64 -9.33 -5.36
CA ILE A 28 -2.89 -8.49 -6.53
C ILE A 28 -3.29 -7.10 -6.08
N GLY A 29 -2.77 -6.09 -6.74
CA GLY A 29 -3.05 -4.71 -6.40
C GLY A 29 -2.55 -3.68 -7.40
N PRO A 30 -2.71 -2.39 -7.08
CA PRO A 30 -2.27 -1.32 -7.96
C PRO A 30 -0.76 -1.33 -8.22
N GLY A 31 -0.36 -0.82 -9.38
CA GLY A 31 1.04 -0.59 -9.73
C GLY A 31 1.69 0.54 -8.93
N SER A 32 2.92 0.90 -9.32
CA SER A 32 3.80 1.78 -8.53
C SER A 32 3.84 3.23 -9.04
N SER A 33 2.87 3.65 -9.85
CA SER A 33 2.85 4.99 -10.45
C SER A 33 2.45 6.10 -9.48
N ASN A 34 1.76 5.76 -8.39
CA ASN A 34 1.25 6.71 -7.40
C ASN A 34 1.97 6.53 -6.06
N VAL A 35 2.11 7.63 -5.29
CA VAL A 35 2.64 7.58 -3.91
C VAL A 35 1.80 6.63 -3.06
N VAL A 36 0.47 6.73 -3.16
CA VAL A 36 -0.47 5.77 -2.60
C VAL A 36 -1.33 5.23 -3.74
N GLY A 37 -1.24 3.93 -4.01
CA GLY A 37 -1.91 3.30 -5.14
C GLY A 37 -3.31 2.76 -4.83
N GLY A 38 -3.53 2.30 -3.61
CA GLY A 38 -4.78 1.67 -3.17
C GLY A 38 -4.57 0.32 -2.47
N GLN A 39 -5.67 -0.37 -2.23
CA GLN A 39 -5.68 -1.60 -1.43
C GLN A 39 -5.45 -2.84 -2.30
N PHE A 40 -4.56 -3.73 -1.82
CA PHE A 40 -4.34 -5.06 -2.37
C PHE A 40 -5.40 -6.05 -1.90
N ALA A 41 -5.61 -7.08 -2.70
CA ALA A 41 -6.32 -8.29 -2.30
C ALA A 41 -5.43 -9.53 -2.45
N MET A 42 -5.57 -10.49 -1.53
CA MET A 42 -5.01 -11.83 -1.67
C MET A 42 -6.12 -12.75 -2.18
N VAL A 43 -5.88 -13.44 -3.27
CA VAL A 43 -6.88 -14.25 -3.97
C VAL A 43 -6.33 -15.60 -4.37
N LYS A 44 -7.21 -16.59 -4.49
CA LYS A 44 -6.91 -17.87 -5.17
C LYS A 44 -6.73 -17.63 -6.67
N THR A 45 -5.90 -18.42 -7.31
CA THR A 45 -5.58 -18.29 -8.74
C THR A 45 -6.51 -19.04 -9.66
N LYS A 46 -7.43 -19.86 -9.14
CA LYS A 46 -8.36 -20.67 -9.96
C LYS A 46 -9.81 -20.42 -9.58
N GLY A 47 -10.59 -19.93 -10.53
CA GLY A 47 -12.02 -19.69 -10.43
C GLY A 47 -12.49 -18.70 -11.49
N ARG A 48 -13.77 -18.33 -11.47
CA ARG A 48 -14.38 -17.46 -12.49
C ARG A 48 -14.96 -16.17 -11.95
N ARG A 49 -15.18 -16.09 -10.64
CA ARG A 49 -15.76 -14.94 -9.98
C ARG A 49 -14.85 -14.49 -8.84
N ILE A 50 -14.47 -13.21 -8.84
CA ILE A 50 -13.50 -12.70 -7.88
C ILE A 50 -13.95 -12.88 -6.42
N ASP A 51 -15.23 -12.68 -6.12
CA ASP A 51 -15.76 -12.81 -4.76
C ASP A 51 -15.54 -14.21 -4.16
N ASP A 52 -15.53 -15.24 -5.00
CA ASP A 52 -15.31 -16.65 -4.59
C ASP A 52 -13.81 -16.97 -4.40
N LEU A 53 -12.94 -16.10 -4.88
CA LEU A 53 -11.49 -16.27 -4.83
C LEU A 53 -10.82 -15.51 -3.69
N ILE A 54 -11.50 -14.58 -3.04
CA ILE A 54 -10.93 -13.73 -2.00
C ILE A 54 -10.47 -14.57 -0.81
N LEU A 55 -9.19 -14.47 -0.47
CA LEU A 55 -8.61 -14.98 0.77
C LEU A 55 -8.54 -13.89 1.83
N LYS A 56 -8.16 -12.67 1.42
CA LYS A 56 -8.13 -11.46 2.28
C LYS A 56 -8.29 -10.20 1.43
N SER A 57 -9.21 -9.33 1.83
CA SER A 57 -9.38 -8.00 1.24
C SER A 57 -9.92 -7.02 2.29
N PRO A 58 -9.24 -5.88 2.56
CA PRO A 58 -7.92 -5.53 2.05
C PRO A 58 -6.79 -6.39 2.64
N ALA A 59 -5.74 -6.65 1.87
CA ALA A 59 -4.57 -7.43 2.32
C ALA A 59 -3.36 -6.55 2.64
N ALA A 60 -3.20 -5.44 1.95
CA ALA A 60 -2.18 -4.42 2.17
C ALA A 60 -2.61 -3.09 1.53
N MET A 61 -1.93 -1.99 1.88
CA MET A 61 -2.05 -0.71 1.18
C MET A 61 -0.79 -0.46 0.35
N LYS A 62 -0.95 -0.28 -0.96
CA LYS A 62 0.16 0.01 -1.87
C LYS A 62 0.67 1.43 -1.69
N VAL A 63 1.99 1.53 -1.51
CA VAL A 63 2.73 2.79 -1.60
C VAL A 63 3.93 2.62 -2.52
N ALA A 64 4.43 3.71 -3.08
CA ALA A 64 5.62 3.67 -3.93
C ALA A 64 6.55 4.84 -3.66
N PHE A 65 7.83 4.53 -3.69
CA PHE A 65 8.95 5.46 -3.54
C PHE A 65 9.80 5.49 -4.82
N GLY A 66 10.72 6.44 -4.90
CA GLY A 66 11.73 6.48 -5.92
C GLY A 66 11.26 6.97 -7.28
N GLU A 67 11.77 6.36 -8.34
CA GLU A 67 11.63 6.86 -9.70
C GLU A 67 10.21 6.73 -10.26
N ASN A 68 9.49 5.64 -9.93
CA ASN A 68 8.20 5.38 -10.56
C ASN A 68 7.18 6.52 -10.37
N PRO A 69 6.83 6.94 -9.14
CA PRO A 69 5.93 8.08 -8.97
C PRO A 69 6.57 9.38 -9.45
N LYS A 70 7.88 9.59 -9.25
CA LYS A 70 8.56 10.81 -9.70
C LYS A 70 8.45 11.01 -11.20
N VAL A 71 8.79 9.99 -12.00
CA VAL A 71 8.75 10.07 -13.47
C VAL A 71 7.32 10.21 -13.97
N ASN A 72 6.39 9.43 -13.42
CA ASN A 72 4.99 9.48 -13.84
C ASN A 72 4.38 10.89 -13.70
N TYR A 73 4.65 11.59 -12.60
CA TYR A 73 4.07 12.90 -12.34
C TYR A 73 4.87 14.05 -12.99
N SER A 74 6.20 13.95 -13.11
CA SER A 74 7.00 14.97 -13.78
C SER A 74 6.65 15.12 -15.25
N GLY A 75 6.35 14.03 -15.94
CA GLY A 75 5.88 14.03 -17.31
C GLY A 75 4.52 14.71 -17.52
N GLN A 76 3.77 14.96 -16.44
CA GLN A 76 2.46 15.60 -16.45
C GLN A 76 2.47 17.01 -15.85
N ASN A 77 3.65 17.56 -15.53
CA ASN A 77 3.80 18.81 -14.77
C ASN A 77 3.03 18.81 -13.43
N LYS A 78 3.00 17.68 -12.74
CA LYS A 78 2.33 17.46 -11.44
C LYS A 78 3.33 17.01 -10.38
N SER A 79 2.99 17.22 -9.11
CA SER A 79 3.73 16.67 -7.97
C SER A 79 3.27 15.23 -7.67
N PRO A 80 4.19 14.34 -7.22
CA PRO A 80 5.56 14.61 -6.80
C PRO A 80 6.58 14.54 -7.95
N VAL A 81 7.61 15.38 -7.89
CA VAL A 81 8.75 15.35 -8.82
C VAL A 81 10.09 15.09 -8.11
N THR A 82 10.07 14.89 -6.80
CA THR A 82 11.26 14.59 -5.98
C THR A 82 10.96 13.52 -4.94
N ARG A 83 12.00 12.83 -4.45
CA ARG A 83 11.91 11.87 -3.33
C ARG A 83 11.39 12.53 -2.06
N MET A 84 11.79 13.77 -1.79
CA MET A 84 11.30 14.55 -0.64
C MET A 84 9.79 14.79 -0.73
N ALA A 85 9.28 15.14 -1.92
CA ALA A 85 7.84 15.33 -2.13
C ALA A 85 7.04 14.04 -1.94
N ILE A 86 7.56 12.89 -2.43
CA ILE A 86 6.95 11.58 -2.21
C ILE A 86 6.81 11.29 -0.72
N ALA A 87 7.90 11.42 0.04
CA ALA A 87 7.90 11.19 1.48
C ALA A 87 6.97 12.15 2.25
N ALA A 88 6.94 13.42 1.85
CA ALA A 88 6.06 14.43 2.45
C ALA A 88 4.59 14.12 2.17
N MET A 89 4.23 13.73 0.96
CA MET A 89 2.86 13.35 0.60
C MET A 89 2.38 12.14 1.39
N LEU A 90 3.19 11.08 1.50
CA LEU A 90 2.81 9.91 2.29
C LEU A 90 2.64 10.26 3.77
N ARG A 91 3.55 11.06 4.35
CA ARG A 91 3.42 11.51 5.74
C ARG A 91 2.14 12.31 5.96
N ARG A 92 1.80 13.20 5.04
CA ARG A 92 0.56 13.98 5.12
C ARG A 92 -0.66 13.08 5.15
N GLU A 93 -0.78 12.11 4.23
CA GLU A 93 -1.90 11.17 4.19
C GLU A 93 -2.03 10.36 5.49
N LEU A 94 -0.90 9.86 6.00
CA LEU A 94 -0.89 9.08 7.25
C LEU A 94 -1.22 9.96 8.46
N TRP A 95 -0.70 11.19 8.52
CA TRP A 95 -0.96 12.12 9.61
C TRP A 95 -2.43 12.54 9.65
N GLU A 96 -2.99 12.94 8.52
CA GLU A 96 -4.40 13.32 8.40
C GLU A 96 -5.33 12.16 8.74
N SER A 97 -4.99 10.95 8.28
CA SER A 97 -5.79 9.75 8.59
C SER A 97 -5.69 9.35 10.06
N ARG A 98 -4.54 9.57 10.72
CA ARG A 98 -4.39 9.35 12.17
C ARG A 98 -5.22 10.35 12.97
N GLU A 99 -5.24 11.61 12.55
CA GLU A 99 -6.07 12.64 13.17
C GLU A 99 -7.57 12.34 12.99
N TYR A 100 -7.96 11.90 11.78
CA TYR A 100 -9.31 11.43 11.50
C TYR A 100 -9.71 10.25 12.41
N LEU A 101 -8.83 9.26 12.59
CA LEU A 101 -9.09 8.11 13.48
C LEU A 101 -9.30 8.58 14.93
N ARG A 102 -8.46 9.50 15.42
CA ARG A 102 -8.58 10.08 16.76
C ARG A 102 -9.94 10.78 16.96
N GLN A 103 -10.33 11.65 16.03
CA GLN A 103 -11.61 12.36 16.08
C GLN A 103 -12.80 11.39 16.02
N LYS A 104 -12.73 10.35 15.19
CA LYS A 104 -13.76 9.31 15.09
C LYS A 104 -13.93 8.55 16.40
N GLN A 105 -12.83 8.23 17.08
CA GLN A 105 -12.85 7.56 18.38
C GLN A 105 -13.45 8.46 19.47
N GLU A 106 -13.05 9.73 19.54
CA GLU A 106 -13.59 10.71 20.49
C GLU A 106 -15.10 10.94 20.33
N ALA A 107 -15.57 11.02 19.06
CA ALA A 107 -17.00 11.15 18.79
C ALA A 107 -17.77 9.89 19.25
N ALA A 108 -17.22 8.71 18.99
CA ALA A 108 -17.82 7.45 19.44
C ALA A 108 -17.91 7.35 20.97
N GLU A 109 -16.88 7.77 21.70
CA GLU A 109 -16.86 7.81 23.17
C GLU A 109 -17.92 8.77 23.75
N LYS A 110 -18.21 9.85 23.04
CA LYS A 110 -19.23 10.84 23.43
C LYS A 110 -20.63 10.50 22.95
N GLY A 111 -20.78 9.44 22.12
CA GLY A 111 -22.04 9.09 21.47
C GLY A 111 -22.49 10.09 20.41
N GLU A 112 -21.55 10.85 19.84
CA GLU A 112 -21.78 11.87 18.83
C GLU A 112 -21.70 11.29 17.41
N TYR A 113 -22.46 11.87 16.47
CA TYR A 113 -22.35 11.52 15.07
C TYR A 113 -21.02 12.03 14.49
N PHE A 114 -20.31 11.15 13.78
CA PHE A 114 -19.10 11.49 13.05
C PHE A 114 -19.29 11.18 11.55
N ALA A 115 -19.15 12.19 10.70
CA ALA A 115 -19.29 12.01 9.26
C ALA A 115 -18.12 11.20 8.68
N PRO A 116 -18.38 10.06 7.99
CA PRO A 116 -17.30 9.26 7.43
C PRO A 116 -16.64 9.96 6.24
N ASP A 117 -15.30 9.94 6.19
CA ASP A 117 -14.50 10.32 5.04
C ASP A 117 -14.01 9.05 4.33
N PHE A 118 -14.53 8.82 3.12
CA PHE A 118 -14.23 7.61 2.34
C PHE A 118 -12.73 7.44 2.04
N GLU A 119 -11.99 8.51 1.85
CA GLU A 119 -10.56 8.45 1.58
C GLU A 119 -9.77 8.10 2.85
N LYS A 120 -10.13 8.68 3.99
CA LYS A 120 -9.46 8.42 5.26
C LYS A 120 -9.78 7.04 5.84
N GLU A 121 -11.01 6.56 5.67
CA GLU A 121 -11.41 5.22 6.13
C GLU A 121 -10.50 4.11 5.57
N CYS A 122 -10.00 4.25 4.35
CA CYS A 122 -9.15 3.21 3.75
C CYS A 122 -7.77 3.05 4.43
N TYR A 123 -7.29 4.07 5.17
CA TYR A 123 -6.02 3.99 5.90
C TYR A 123 -6.18 3.40 7.31
N LEU A 124 -7.40 3.35 7.84
CA LEU A 124 -7.62 2.87 9.21
C LEU A 124 -7.09 1.46 9.46
N PRO A 125 -7.24 0.48 8.54
CA PRO A 125 -6.66 -0.84 8.73
C PRO A 125 -5.12 -0.81 8.83
N VAL A 126 -4.45 0.12 8.14
CA VAL A 126 -3.00 0.32 8.25
C VAL A 126 -2.63 0.87 9.62
N LEU A 127 -3.33 1.93 10.06
CA LEU A 127 -3.07 2.60 11.34
C LEU A 127 -3.36 1.71 12.56
N ARG A 128 -4.30 0.77 12.43
CA ARG A 128 -4.62 -0.25 13.45
C ARG A 128 -3.67 -1.45 13.43
N GLY A 129 -2.83 -1.58 12.38
CA GLY A 129 -1.94 -2.72 12.21
C GLY A 129 -2.62 -3.99 11.67
N ASP A 130 -3.86 -3.89 11.17
CA ASP A 130 -4.61 -5.01 10.57
C ASP A 130 -4.00 -5.47 9.24
N ILE A 131 -3.45 -4.51 8.48
CA ILE A 131 -2.74 -4.73 7.23
C ILE A 131 -1.45 -3.89 7.18
N PRO A 132 -0.40 -4.32 6.46
CA PRO A 132 0.80 -3.52 6.26
C PRO A 132 0.64 -2.47 5.15
N LEU A 133 1.50 -1.46 5.14
CA LEU A 133 1.89 -0.81 3.90
C LEU A 133 2.74 -1.79 3.07
N LYS A 134 2.51 -1.85 1.76
CA LYS A 134 3.30 -2.61 0.80
C LYS A 134 4.04 -1.64 -0.11
N ALA A 135 5.31 -1.43 0.21
CA ALA A 135 6.14 -0.38 -0.38
C ALA A 135 6.95 -0.89 -1.58
N HIS A 136 6.76 -0.25 -2.73
CA HIS A 136 7.69 -0.37 -3.85
C HIS A 136 8.91 0.49 -3.57
N VAL A 137 10.06 -0.13 -3.45
CA VAL A 137 11.36 0.52 -3.21
C VAL A 137 12.46 -0.21 -3.97
N HIS A 138 13.52 0.50 -4.38
CA HIS A 138 14.69 -0.07 -5.04
C HIS A 138 16.01 0.36 -4.39
N ARG A 139 16.23 1.66 -4.24
CA ARG A 139 17.48 2.26 -3.76
C ARG A 139 17.56 2.24 -2.24
N VAL A 140 18.78 2.22 -1.72
CA VAL A 140 19.07 2.25 -0.28
C VAL A 140 18.39 3.44 0.42
N ASP A 141 18.47 4.64 -0.17
CA ASP A 141 17.86 5.86 0.40
C ASP A 141 16.33 5.79 0.46
N ASP A 142 15.68 5.20 -0.55
CA ASP A 142 14.23 4.97 -0.57
C ASP A 142 13.81 3.89 0.45
N ILE A 143 14.59 2.82 0.58
CA ILE A 143 14.38 1.73 1.55
C ILE A 143 14.36 2.31 2.98
N PHE A 144 15.43 3.01 3.39
CA PHE A 144 15.48 3.59 4.74
C PHE A 144 14.50 4.75 4.96
N THR A 145 14.11 5.46 3.91
CA THR A 145 13.03 6.46 4.01
C THR A 145 11.69 5.78 4.29
N ALA A 146 11.39 4.66 3.62
CA ALA A 146 10.19 3.88 3.87
C ALA A 146 10.16 3.34 5.32
N ILE A 147 11.26 2.74 5.79
CA ILE A 147 11.41 2.23 7.17
C ILE A 147 11.21 3.36 8.18
N ARG A 148 11.85 4.52 7.96
CA ARG A 148 11.71 5.69 8.85
C ARG A 148 10.26 6.12 8.98
N ILE A 149 9.51 6.18 7.88
CA ILE A 149 8.09 6.53 7.91
C ILE A 149 7.27 5.46 8.64
N ALA A 150 7.54 4.18 8.41
CA ALA A 150 6.85 3.10 9.13
C ALA A 150 7.05 3.21 10.65
N LYS A 151 8.27 3.48 11.10
CA LYS A 151 8.61 3.69 12.53
C LYS A 151 7.95 4.95 13.09
N GLU A 152 7.97 6.06 12.35
CA GLU A 152 7.37 7.35 12.74
C GLU A 152 5.86 7.22 13.05
N PHE A 153 5.17 6.36 12.30
CA PHE A 153 3.74 6.13 12.47
C PHE A 153 3.39 4.85 13.26
N GLY A 154 4.37 4.02 13.63
CA GLY A 154 4.14 2.76 14.33
C GLY A 154 3.38 1.72 13.51
N ILE A 155 3.54 1.72 12.20
CA ILE A 155 2.80 0.87 11.26
C ILE A 155 3.67 -0.25 10.70
N LYS A 156 3.01 -1.37 10.33
CA LYS A 156 3.67 -2.49 9.67
C LYS A 156 3.97 -2.15 8.21
N MET A 157 5.09 -2.64 7.71
CA MET A 157 5.47 -2.47 6.30
C MET A 157 6.08 -3.75 5.74
N THR A 158 5.79 -4.02 4.47
CA THR A 158 6.51 -4.97 3.62
C THR A 158 7.07 -4.24 2.43
N MET A 159 8.16 -4.71 1.87
CA MET A 159 8.84 -4.07 0.75
C MET A 159 8.90 -4.99 -0.46
N ASP A 160 8.59 -4.44 -1.63
CA ASP A 160 8.72 -5.11 -2.92
C ASP A 160 10.03 -4.70 -3.58
N HIS A 161 10.64 -5.65 -4.30
CA HIS A 161 11.87 -5.49 -5.07
C HIS A 161 13.11 -5.33 -4.20
N CYS A 162 13.27 -4.23 -3.47
CA CYS A 162 14.45 -3.94 -2.64
C CYS A 162 15.77 -4.22 -3.37
N SER A 163 15.90 -3.76 -4.62
CA SER A 163 16.99 -4.19 -5.51
C SER A 163 18.40 -3.93 -4.94
N GLU A 164 18.55 -2.85 -4.17
CA GLU A 164 19.81 -2.52 -3.47
C GLU A 164 19.83 -3.00 -2.02
N GLY A 165 18.82 -3.74 -1.56
CA GLY A 165 18.75 -4.21 -0.17
C GLY A 165 19.91 -5.12 0.24
N HIS A 166 20.48 -5.87 -0.72
CA HIS A 166 21.63 -6.72 -0.49
C HIS A 166 22.91 -5.92 -0.11
N LEU A 167 22.99 -4.64 -0.52
CA LEU A 167 24.13 -3.76 -0.17
C LEU A 167 24.12 -3.31 1.30
N VAL A 168 22.97 -3.42 1.96
CA VAL A 168 22.71 -2.93 3.34
C VAL A 168 22.00 -4.00 4.19
N ALA A 169 22.29 -5.27 3.91
CA ALA A 169 21.62 -6.39 4.57
C ALA A 169 21.85 -6.41 6.09
N GLU A 170 23.03 -6.03 6.56
CA GLU A 170 23.37 -5.97 7.99
C GLU A 170 22.61 -4.85 8.71
N GLU A 171 22.39 -3.71 8.05
CA GLU A 171 21.61 -2.60 8.57
C GLU A 171 20.11 -2.96 8.60
N LEU A 172 19.61 -3.60 7.52
CA LEU A 172 18.22 -4.04 7.44
C LEU A 172 17.87 -5.10 8.50
N ALA A 173 18.84 -5.96 8.85
CA ALA A 173 18.62 -6.97 9.89
C ALA A 173 18.41 -6.37 11.30
N LYS A 174 18.72 -5.10 11.51
CA LYS A 174 18.57 -4.39 12.79
C LYS A 174 17.26 -3.59 12.88
N GLU A 175 16.51 -3.52 11.77
CA GLU A 175 15.31 -2.72 11.62
C GLU A 175 14.03 -3.49 11.93
#